data_c90f0d4551862dc974d966b507a41df5
#
_entry.id   c90f0d4551862dc974d966b507a41df5
#
_cell.length_a   1.000
_cell.length_b   1.000
_cell.length_c   1.000
_cell.angle_alpha   90.00
_cell.angle_beta   90.00
_cell.angle_gamma   90.00
#
_symmetry.space_group_name_H-M   'P 1'
#
loop_
_entity.id
_entity.type
_entity.pdbx_description
1 polymer ?
#
loop_
_entity_poly.entity_id
_entity_poly.type
_entity_poly.pdbx_seq_one_letter_code
_entity_poly.pdbx_strand_id
1 'polypeptide(L)'
;MSRALVIVNFQNDFCPGGALAVPDGDAIAPRLNDLAGSGEYDLVVATRDWHPPDHGSFAEHGGPWPVHCVAGTPGAELHHALDPTPIDAVIDKGQARDTEGYSGFEGTGLAGLLRDRGVDHVTVVGLATDYCVKNTALDALREGFSVTVDSTATRGVEVQEGDSERALDEVRAAGASVA
;
A
#
# COMPACT_ATOMS: atom_id res chain seq x y z
N MET A 1 -22.39 8.19 2.95
CA MET A 1 -21.36 7.14 2.81
C MET A 1 -20.00 7.77 2.99
N SER A 2 -19.24 7.28 3.95
CA SER A 2 -17.89 7.81 4.21
C SER A 2 -16.83 7.01 3.44
N ARG A 3 -15.90 7.72 2.81
CA ARG A 3 -14.90 7.12 1.91
C ARG A 3 -13.49 7.42 2.41
N ALA A 4 -12.63 6.40 2.38
CA ALA A 4 -11.21 6.57 2.65
C ALA A 4 -10.37 6.25 1.42
N LEU A 5 -9.28 6.98 1.26
CA LEU A 5 -8.19 6.66 0.34
C LEU A 5 -7.05 6.06 1.15
N VAL A 6 -6.59 4.88 0.75
CA VAL A 6 -5.41 4.23 1.36
C VAL A 6 -4.30 4.17 0.32
N ILE A 7 -3.25 4.94 0.56
CA ILE A 7 -2.06 5.03 -0.29
C ILE A 7 -1.02 4.07 0.27
N VAL A 8 -0.77 2.99 -0.46
CA VAL A 8 0.06 1.87 0.00
C VAL A 8 1.50 2.06 -0.48
N ASN A 9 2.44 2.04 0.45
CA ASN A 9 3.89 1.90 0.21
C ASN A 9 4.48 2.84 -0.84
N PHE A 10 4.05 4.08 -0.92
CA PHE A 10 4.68 5.05 -1.82
C PHE A 10 5.96 5.62 -1.17
N GLN A 11 6.96 4.76 -1.05
CA GLN A 11 8.20 4.98 -0.31
C GLN A 11 9.41 5.00 -1.24
N ASN A 12 10.50 5.60 -0.80
CA ASN A 12 11.71 5.74 -1.60
C ASN A 12 12.26 4.40 -2.11
N ASP A 13 12.29 3.37 -1.26
CA ASP A 13 12.82 2.06 -1.65
C ASP A 13 11.99 1.34 -2.72
N PHE A 14 10.71 1.69 -2.87
CA PHE A 14 9.84 1.12 -3.90
C PHE A 14 9.76 1.95 -5.19
N CYS A 15 10.44 3.07 -5.24
CA CYS A 15 10.52 3.91 -6.43
C CYS A 15 11.86 3.71 -7.14
N PRO A 16 11.99 4.09 -8.43
CA PRO A 16 13.24 3.96 -9.16
C PRO A 16 14.45 4.55 -8.39
N GLY A 17 15.52 3.77 -8.30
CA GLY A 17 16.70 4.10 -7.50
C GLY A 17 16.68 3.54 -6.07
N GLY A 18 15.55 3.01 -5.61
CA GLY A 18 15.42 2.37 -4.30
C GLY A 18 15.86 0.91 -4.27
N ALA A 19 15.94 0.35 -3.07
CA ALA A 19 16.45 -1.00 -2.84
C ALA A 19 15.56 -2.11 -3.43
N LEU A 20 14.26 -1.86 -3.56
CA LEU A 20 13.26 -2.79 -4.11
C LEU A 20 12.36 -2.03 -5.07
N ALA A 21 12.95 -1.44 -6.10
CA ALA A 21 12.25 -0.56 -7.03
C ALA A 21 11.18 -1.30 -7.82
N VAL A 22 9.97 -0.75 -7.80
CA VAL A 22 8.86 -1.17 -8.67
C VAL A 22 9.04 -0.43 -10.01
N PRO A 23 8.99 -1.13 -11.16
CA PRO A 23 9.10 -0.48 -12.46
C PRO A 23 8.09 0.65 -12.61
N ASP A 24 8.56 1.85 -12.96
CA ASP A 24 7.73 3.06 -13.09
C ASP A 24 6.89 3.42 -11.84
N GLY A 25 7.34 2.99 -10.66
CA GLY A 25 6.59 3.20 -9.42
C GLY A 25 6.30 4.66 -9.11
N ASP A 26 7.23 5.56 -9.41
CA ASP A 26 7.08 7.00 -9.21
C ASP A 26 6.12 7.67 -10.21
N ALA A 27 5.82 7.01 -11.33
CA ALA A 27 4.93 7.56 -12.36
C ALA A 27 3.48 7.75 -11.87
N ILE A 28 3.09 7.08 -10.80
CA ILE A 28 1.74 7.22 -10.21
C ILE A 28 1.58 8.45 -9.30
N ALA A 29 2.66 9.14 -8.96
CA ALA A 29 2.61 10.27 -8.03
C ALA A 29 1.57 11.35 -8.40
N PRO A 30 1.49 11.82 -9.65
CA PRO A 30 0.47 12.80 -10.01
C PRO A 30 -0.95 12.30 -9.75
N ARG A 31 -1.23 11.03 -10.07
CA ARG A 31 -2.56 10.44 -9.84
C ARG A 31 -2.86 10.28 -8.34
N LEU A 32 -1.87 9.89 -7.54
CA LEU A 32 -2.03 9.82 -6.08
C LEU A 32 -2.37 11.20 -5.50
N ASN A 33 -1.65 12.23 -5.93
CA ASN A 33 -1.88 13.59 -5.46
C ASN A 33 -3.27 14.13 -5.90
N ASP A 34 -3.69 13.83 -7.13
CA ASP A 34 -5.01 14.21 -7.63
C ASP A 34 -6.12 13.56 -6.80
N LEU A 35 -6.00 12.27 -6.50
CA LEU A 35 -6.97 11.55 -5.68
C LEU A 35 -7.00 12.09 -4.25
N ALA A 36 -5.83 12.22 -3.61
CA ALA A 36 -5.74 12.68 -2.23
C ALA A 36 -6.24 14.11 -2.05
N GLY A 37 -6.01 14.97 -3.02
CA GLY A 37 -6.43 16.37 -3.00
C GLY A 37 -7.84 16.63 -3.56
N SER A 38 -8.54 15.60 -4.05
CA SER A 38 -9.82 15.76 -4.76
C SER A 38 -10.97 16.25 -3.89
N GLY A 39 -10.91 16.05 -2.58
CA GLY A 39 -12.02 16.29 -1.65
C GLY A 39 -13.10 15.20 -1.68
N GLU A 40 -12.90 14.12 -2.43
CA GLU A 40 -13.84 12.99 -2.50
C GLU A 40 -13.73 12.03 -1.33
N TYR A 41 -12.64 12.11 -0.57
CA TYR A 41 -12.36 11.22 0.54
C TYR A 41 -12.45 11.96 1.87
N ASP A 42 -13.15 11.37 2.83
CA ASP A 42 -13.28 11.88 4.19
C ASP A 42 -12.04 11.59 5.03
N LEU A 43 -11.24 10.63 4.60
CA LEU A 43 -10.01 10.22 5.26
C LEU A 43 -8.98 9.79 4.23
N VAL A 44 -7.77 10.30 4.33
CA VAL A 44 -6.62 9.89 3.51
C VAL A 44 -5.55 9.29 4.43
N VAL A 45 -5.23 8.02 4.19
CA VAL A 45 -4.24 7.27 4.98
C VAL A 45 -3.11 6.82 4.08
N ALA A 46 -1.88 7.01 4.51
CA ALA A 46 -0.71 6.38 3.89
C ALA A 46 -0.26 5.19 4.75
N THR A 47 -0.03 4.05 4.12
CA THR A 47 0.64 2.92 4.79
C THR A 47 2.07 2.82 4.31
N ARG A 48 2.97 2.40 5.18
CA ARG A 48 4.37 2.20 4.82
C ARG A 48 4.96 0.99 5.52
N ASP A 49 5.85 0.29 4.81
CA ASP A 49 6.69 -0.72 5.42
C ASP A 49 7.68 -0.03 6.37
N TRP A 50 7.77 -0.57 7.58
CA TRP A 50 8.62 -0.02 8.62
C TRP A 50 9.31 -1.17 9.34
N HIS A 51 10.23 -1.83 8.60
CA HIS A 51 10.80 -3.11 9.01
C HIS A 51 11.94 -2.96 10.01
N PRO A 52 12.08 -3.92 10.96
CA PRO A 52 13.32 -4.01 11.73
C PRO A 52 14.47 -4.47 10.82
N PRO A 53 15.74 -4.22 11.20
CA PRO A 53 16.88 -4.60 10.37
C PRO A 53 17.00 -6.11 10.07
N ASP A 54 16.37 -6.95 10.88
CA ASP A 54 16.37 -8.42 10.76
C ASP A 54 15.04 -8.99 10.30
N HIS A 55 14.23 -8.20 9.56
CA HIS A 55 12.92 -8.65 9.11
C HIS A 55 12.99 -9.95 8.30
N GLY A 56 12.06 -10.87 8.56
CA GLY A 56 12.03 -12.20 7.94
C GLY A 56 11.82 -12.22 6.43
N SER A 57 11.34 -11.11 5.82
CA SER A 57 11.20 -10.99 4.38
C SER A 57 12.53 -10.78 3.64
N PHE A 58 13.59 -10.43 4.35
CA PHE A 58 14.89 -10.17 3.75
C PHE A 58 15.61 -11.47 3.38
N ALA A 59 16.30 -11.48 2.24
CA ALA A 59 17.03 -12.65 1.76
C ALA A 59 18.08 -13.16 2.77
N GLU A 60 18.70 -12.25 3.51
CA GLU A 60 19.66 -12.56 4.59
C GLU A 60 19.03 -13.41 5.70
N HIS A 61 17.71 -13.39 5.83
CA HIS A 61 16.95 -14.11 6.85
C HIS A 61 15.98 -15.14 6.23
N GLY A 62 16.25 -15.56 4.99
CA GLY A 62 15.48 -16.60 4.29
C GLY A 62 14.25 -16.11 3.54
N GLY A 63 14.04 -14.80 3.43
CA GLY A 63 12.93 -14.21 2.69
C GLY A 63 13.23 -13.99 1.20
N PRO A 64 12.22 -13.56 0.44
CA PRO A 64 12.34 -13.38 -1.02
C PRO A 64 12.96 -12.06 -1.45
N TRP A 65 13.13 -11.08 -0.55
CA TRP A 65 13.41 -9.70 -0.92
C TRP A 65 14.80 -9.23 -0.44
N PRO A 66 15.41 -8.26 -1.14
CA PRO A 66 16.57 -7.55 -0.59
C PRO A 66 16.15 -6.74 0.64
N VAL A 67 17.11 -6.30 1.43
CA VAL A 67 16.87 -5.38 2.55
C VAL A 67 16.23 -4.10 2.01
N HIS A 68 15.09 -3.71 2.56
CA HIS A 68 14.31 -2.55 2.13
C HIS A 68 13.48 -2.00 3.28
N CYS A 69 13.13 -0.73 3.19
CA CYS A 69 12.21 -0.06 4.13
C CYS A 69 12.54 -0.30 5.60
N VAL A 70 13.83 -0.28 5.94
CA VAL A 70 14.26 -0.40 7.33
C VAL A 70 13.86 0.85 8.10
N ALA A 71 13.20 0.65 9.24
CA ALA A 71 12.68 1.72 10.08
C ALA A 71 13.74 2.78 10.38
N GLY A 72 13.39 4.05 10.20
CA GLY A 72 14.28 5.19 10.46
C GLY A 72 15.29 5.47 9.38
N THR A 73 15.29 4.75 8.26
CA THR A 73 16.17 5.02 7.12
C THR A 73 15.48 5.86 6.05
N PRO A 74 16.23 6.58 5.20
CA PRO A 74 15.64 7.32 4.09
C PRO A 74 14.83 6.46 3.12
N GLY A 75 15.21 5.19 2.93
CA GLY A 75 14.50 4.25 2.07
C GLY A 75 13.08 3.95 2.52
N ALA A 76 12.82 3.99 3.82
CA ALA A 76 11.50 3.77 4.41
C ALA A 76 10.60 5.02 4.40
N GLU A 77 11.15 6.21 4.13
CA GLU A 77 10.36 7.44 4.09
C GLU A 77 9.44 7.49 2.87
N LEU A 78 8.30 8.17 3.01
CA LEU A 78 7.42 8.45 1.88
C LEU A 78 8.18 9.25 0.82
N HIS A 79 7.94 8.89 -0.46
CA HIS A 79 8.63 9.53 -1.58
C HIS A 79 8.25 11.01 -1.68
N HIS A 80 9.22 11.86 -1.98
CA HIS A 80 9.04 13.33 -2.03
C HIS A 80 8.02 13.81 -3.07
N ALA A 81 7.74 13.02 -4.10
CA ALA A 81 6.73 13.36 -5.11
C ALA A 81 5.29 13.27 -4.60
N LEU A 82 5.06 12.62 -3.46
CA LEU A 82 3.77 12.58 -2.79
C LEU A 82 3.60 13.84 -1.94
N ASP A 83 2.52 14.58 -2.19
CA ASP A 83 2.14 15.70 -1.33
C ASP A 83 1.62 15.18 0.01
N PRO A 84 2.28 15.46 1.13
CA PRO A 84 1.84 14.99 2.44
C PRO A 84 0.66 15.78 3.01
N THR A 85 0.35 16.95 2.45
CA THR A 85 -0.66 17.87 3.01
C THR A 85 -2.04 17.23 3.21
N PRO A 86 -2.59 16.46 2.24
CA PRO A 86 -3.90 15.85 2.43
C PRO A 86 -3.89 14.58 3.27
N ILE A 87 -2.73 14.07 3.70
CA ILE A 87 -2.64 12.81 4.45
C ILE A 87 -3.02 13.06 5.93
N ASP A 88 -4.07 12.39 6.37
CA ASP A 88 -4.58 12.51 7.74
C ASP A 88 -3.84 11.59 8.74
N ALA A 89 -3.38 10.43 8.29
CA ALA A 89 -2.70 9.46 9.14
C ALA A 89 -1.70 8.61 8.34
N VAL A 90 -0.65 8.18 9.02
CA VAL A 90 0.35 7.23 8.51
C VAL A 90 0.30 5.98 9.37
N ILE A 91 0.18 4.83 8.73
CA ILE A 91 0.16 3.51 9.37
C ILE A 91 1.42 2.75 8.99
N ASP A 92 2.23 2.44 9.98
CA ASP A 92 3.42 1.61 9.82
C ASP A 92 3.06 0.13 9.95
N LYS A 93 3.57 -0.68 9.04
CA LYS A 93 3.30 -2.13 9.00
C LYS A 93 4.58 -2.93 8.84
N GLY A 94 4.48 -4.25 9.02
CA GLY A 94 5.65 -5.13 8.92
C GLY A 94 6.72 -4.83 9.96
N GLN A 95 6.34 -4.38 11.14
CA GLN A 95 7.26 -3.99 12.21
C GLN A 95 7.77 -5.18 13.02
N ALA A 96 7.05 -6.30 13.00
CA ALA A 96 7.50 -7.52 13.65
C ALA A 96 8.29 -8.39 12.67
N ARG A 97 9.39 -8.96 13.15
CA ARG A 97 10.28 -9.80 12.34
C ARG A 97 9.56 -10.93 11.59
N ASP A 98 8.58 -11.54 12.24
CA ASP A 98 7.90 -12.74 11.77
C ASP A 98 6.59 -12.48 11.02
N THR A 99 6.27 -11.21 10.67
CA THR A 99 5.11 -10.86 9.88
C THR A 99 5.48 -10.69 8.41
N GLU A 100 4.55 -11.01 7.49
CA GLU A 100 4.75 -10.74 6.06
C GLU A 100 4.79 -9.24 5.79
N GLY A 101 3.88 -8.51 6.43
CA GLY A 101 3.80 -7.06 6.31
C GLY A 101 3.25 -6.55 4.99
N TYR A 102 2.61 -7.39 4.17
CA TYR A 102 2.04 -6.94 2.90
C TYR A 102 0.79 -6.08 3.11
N SER A 103 -0.15 -6.55 3.92
CA SER A 103 -1.40 -5.83 4.15
C SER A 103 -1.26 -4.71 5.16
N GLY A 104 -1.86 -3.56 4.85
CA GLY A 104 -1.98 -2.44 5.79
C GLY A 104 -2.82 -2.75 7.03
N PHE A 105 -3.58 -3.84 7.01
CA PHE A 105 -4.39 -4.29 8.14
C PHE A 105 -3.68 -5.26 9.07
N GLU A 106 -2.61 -5.92 8.61
CA GLU A 106 -1.92 -6.96 9.39
C GLU A 106 -1.16 -6.37 10.58
N GLY A 107 -1.65 -6.65 11.78
CA GLY A 107 -1.01 -6.21 13.03
C GLY A 107 -1.00 -4.69 13.23
N THR A 108 -1.92 -3.97 12.61
CA THR A 108 -2.00 -2.50 12.67
C THR A 108 -3.34 -2.01 13.22
N GLY A 109 -3.42 -0.71 13.50
CA GLY A 109 -4.66 -0.05 13.91
C GLY A 109 -5.55 0.44 12.76
N LEU A 110 -5.27 0.06 11.50
CA LEU A 110 -5.97 0.62 10.34
C LEU A 110 -7.48 0.35 10.36
N ALA A 111 -7.90 -0.89 10.65
CA ALA A 111 -9.32 -1.23 10.70
C ALA A 111 -10.07 -0.41 11.76
N GLY A 112 -9.47 -0.25 12.95
CA GLY A 112 -10.02 0.57 14.02
C GLY A 112 -10.16 2.04 13.60
N LEU A 113 -9.12 2.61 12.99
CA LEU A 113 -9.13 3.98 12.50
C LEU A 113 -10.26 4.21 11.49
N LEU A 114 -10.42 3.31 10.53
CA LEU A 114 -11.46 3.41 9.52
C LEU A 114 -12.87 3.34 10.13
N ARG A 115 -13.07 2.40 11.07
CA ARG A 115 -14.37 2.26 11.77
C ARG A 115 -14.69 3.46 12.64
N ASP A 116 -13.71 3.99 13.37
CA ASP A 116 -13.89 5.16 14.22
C ASP A 116 -14.27 6.42 13.42
N ARG A 117 -13.86 6.47 12.15
CA ARG A 117 -14.23 7.54 11.21
C ARG A 117 -15.50 7.24 10.41
N GLY A 118 -16.18 6.12 10.70
CA GLY A 118 -17.41 5.73 10.01
C GLY A 118 -17.24 5.40 8.52
N VAL A 119 -16.04 4.96 8.12
CA VAL A 119 -15.74 4.61 6.72
C VAL A 119 -16.52 3.38 6.30
N ASP A 120 -17.17 3.46 5.13
CA ASP A 120 -17.87 2.35 4.49
C ASP A 120 -17.13 1.83 3.27
N HIS A 121 -16.41 2.71 2.58
CA HIS A 121 -15.75 2.41 1.32
C HIS A 121 -14.27 2.81 1.36
N VAL A 122 -13.41 1.89 0.91
CA VAL A 122 -11.96 2.11 0.83
C VAL A 122 -11.51 2.04 -0.62
N THR A 123 -10.84 3.09 -1.08
CA THR A 123 -10.10 3.06 -2.36
C THR A 123 -8.63 2.79 -2.06
N VAL A 124 -8.08 1.73 -2.65
CA VAL A 124 -6.70 1.30 -2.44
C VAL A 124 -5.86 1.64 -3.67
N VAL A 125 -4.76 2.32 -3.45
CA VAL A 125 -3.81 2.76 -4.48
C VAL A 125 -2.38 2.59 -3.98
N GLY A 126 -1.39 2.78 -4.83
CA GLY A 126 0.02 2.76 -4.44
C GLY A 126 0.81 1.57 -4.98
N LEU A 127 1.75 1.08 -4.19
CA LEU A 127 2.72 0.06 -4.59
C LEU A 127 2.72 -1.14 -3.64
N ALA A 128 2.91 -2.36 -4.09
CA ALA A 128 2.83 -2.76 -5.49
C ALA A 128 1.51 -3.48 -5.73
N THR A 129 0.98 -3.39 -6.93
CA THR A 129 -0.31 -3.99 -7.31
C THR A 129 -0.42 -5.45 -6.88
N ASP A 130 0.61 -6.23 -7.18
CA ASP A 130 0.66 -7.69 -7.01
C ASP A 130 1.04 -8.16 -5.60
N TYR A 131 1.34 -7.25 -4.69
CA TYR A 131 1.70 -7.58 -3.29
C TYR A 131 0.91 -6.76 -2.27
N CYS A 132 1.43 -5.62 -1.84
CA CYS A 132 0.81 -4.86 -0.74
C CYS A 132 -0.54 -4.26 -1.10
N VAL A 133 -0.74 -3.80 -2.33
CA VAL A 133 -2.04 -3.28 -2.79
C VAL A 133 -3.08 -4.40 -2.80
N LYS A 134 -2.78 -5.53 -3.44
CA LYS A 134 -3.66 -6.70 -3.46
C LYS A 134 -4.03 -7.16 -2.06
N ASN A 135 -3.05 -7.38 -1.20
CA ASN A 135 -3.28 -7.91 0.15
C ASN A 135 -4.06 -6.91 1.02
N THR A 136 -3.81 -5.62 0.90
CA THR A 136 -4.57 -4.58 1.60
C THR A 136 -6.03 -4.57 1.13
N ALA A 137 -6.27 -4.66 -0.18
CA ALA A 137 -7.62 -4.71 -0.74
C ALA A 137 -8.39 -5.95 -0.28
N LEU A 138 -7.77 -7.12 -0.30
CA LEU A 138 -8.38 -8.37 0.16
C LEU A 138 -8.74 -8.31 1.65
N ASP A 139 -7.84 -7.80 2.48
CA ASP A 139 -8.11 -7.67 3.92
C ASP A 139 -9.18 -6.62 4.20
N ALA A 140 -9.22 -5.51 3.45
CA ALA A 140 -10.30 -4.54 3.57
C ALA A 140 -11.67 -5.18 3.32
N LEU A 141 -11.78 -6.05 2.30
CA LEU A 141 -13.01 -6.82 2.05
C LEU A 141 -13.35 -7.75 3.22
N ARG A 142 -12.35 -8.45 3.78
CA ARG A 142 -12.55 -9.33 4.94
C ARG A 142 -12.99 -8.56 6.19
N GLU A 143 -12.53 -7.32 6.33
CA GLU A 143 -12.93 -6.42 7.42
C GLU A 143 -14.34 -5.83 7.22
N GLY A 144 -14.98 -6.09 6.08
CA GLY A 144 -16.36 -5.69 5.79
C GLY A 144 -16.51 -4.38 5.04
N PHE A 145 -15.42 -3.79 4.56
CA PHE A 145 -15.49 -2.57 3.74
C PHE A 145 -15.84 -2.88 2.29
N SER A 146 -16.53 -1.97 1.63
CA SER A 146 -16.58 -1.95 0.17
C SER A 146 -15.23 -1.44 -0.35
N VAL A 147 -14.71 -2.02 -1.43
CA VAL A 147 -13.35 -1.74 -1.89
C VAL A 147 -13.32 -1.43 -3.38
N THR A 148 -12.56 -0.42 -3.74
CA THR A 148 -12.15 -0.14 -5.12
C THR A 148 -10.62 -0.09 -5.18
N VAL A 149 -10.03 -0.71 -6.20
CA VAL A 149 -8.63 -0.51 -6.56
C VAL A 149 -8.60 0.35 -7.84
N ASP A 150 -7.92 1.49 -7.78
CA ASP A 150 -7.70 2.32 -8.98
C ASP A 150 -6.45 1.83 -9.70
N SER A 151 -6.63 1.10 -10.80
CA SER A 151 -5.54 0.49 -11.55
C SER A 151 -4.60 1.51 -12.20
N THR A 152 -5.06 2.75 -12.40
CA THR A 152 -4.24 3.83 -12.95
C THR A 152 -3.30 4.44 -11.90
N ALA A 153 -3.53 4.14 -10.63
CA ALA A 153 -2.77 4.63 -9.49
C ALA A 153 -2.00 3.52 -8.78
N THR A 154 -1.68 2.44 -9.49
CA THR A 154 -0.84 1.33 -9.00
C THR A 154 0.20 0.93 -10.04
N ARG A 155 1.29 0.29 -9.57
CA ARG A 155 2.27 -0.39 -10.42
C ARG A 155 2.71 -1.67 -9.74
N GLY A 156 2.97 -2.71 -10.53
CA GLY A 156 3.34 -4.02 -10.03
C GLY A 156 4.83 -4.30 -10.09
N VAL A 157 5.30 -5.20 -9.23
CA VAL A 157 6.67 -5.73 -9.25
C VAL A 157 6.89 -6.59 -10.49
N GLU A 158 5.86 -7.38 -10.88
CA GLU A 158 5.91 -8.24 -12.06
C GLU A 158 7.09 -9.24 -11.99
N VAL A 159 7.18 -9.99 -10.92
CA VAL A 159 8.17 -11.09 -10.82
C VAL A 159 7.98 -12.06 -11.99
N GLN A 160 6.73 -12.32 -12.34
CA GLN A 160 6.33 -12.99 -13.58
C GLN A 160 5.42 -12.06 -14.37
N GLU A 161 5.59 -12.03 -15.69
CA GLU A 161 4.73 -11.24 -16.56
C GLU A 161 3.25 -11.55 -16.33
N GLY A 162 2.44 -10.52 -16.16
CA GLY A 162 1.00 -10.63 -15.90
C GLY A 162 0.62 -10.75 -14.41
N ASP A 163 1.57 -10.69 -13.49
CA ASP A 163 1.27 -10.77 -12.04
C ASP A 163 0.30 -9.69 -11.58
N SER A 164 0.45 -8.47 -12.07
CA SER A 164 -0.46 -7.37 -11.72
C SER A 164 -1.88 -7.62 -12.21
N GLU A 165 -2.04 -8.11 -13.42
CA GLU A 165 -3.37 -8.41 -13.97
C GLU A 165 -4.04 -9.55 -13.19
N ARG A 166 -3.27 -10.59 -12.87
CA ARG A 166 -3.76 -11.69 -12.02
C ARG A 166 -4.16 -11.20 -10.63
N ALA A 167 -3.41 -10.27 -10.04
CA ALA A 167 -3.73 -9.68 -8.75
C ALA A 167 -5.05 -8.88 -8.81
N LEU A 168 -5.24 -8.09 -9.86
CA LEU A 168 -6.49 -7.35 -10.07
C LEU A 168 -7.68 -8.28 -10.28
N ASP A 169 -7.49 -9.39 -11.01
CA ASP A 169 -8.54 -10.41 -11.18
C ASP A 169 -8.88 -11.09 -9.85
N GLU A 170 -7.89 -11.34 -9.01
CA GLU A 170 -8.10 -11.93 -7.69
C GLU A 170 -8.94 -11.01 -6.79
N VAL A 171 -8.64 -9.70 -6.77
CA VAL A 171 -9.44 -8.75 -5.97
C VAL A 171 -10.85 -8.57 -6.55
N ARG A 172 -11.03 -8.60 -7.86
CA ARG A 172 -12.37 -8.61 -8.49
C ARG A 172 -13.18 -9.84 -8.07
N ALA A 173 -12.56 -11.03 -8.13
CA ALA A 173 -13.18 -12.28 -7.73
C ALA A 173 -13.58 -12.30 -6.25
N ALA A 174 -12.86 -11.56 -5.40
CA ALA A 174 -13.16 -11.42 -3.98
C ALA A 174 -14.27 -10.39 -3.68
N GLY A 175 -14.68 -9.58 -4.67
CA GLY A 175 -15.77 -8.62 -4.53
C GLY A 175 -15.40 -7.15 -4.64
N ALA A 176 -14.14 -6.81 -4.91
CA ALA A 176 -13.72 -5.43 -5.13
C ALA A 176 -14.09 -4.95 -6.54
N SER A 177 -14.27 -3.65 -6.67
CA SER A 177 -14.28 -2.98 -7.97
C SER A 177 -12.84 -2.63 -8.38
N VAL A 178 -12.57 -2.67 -9.67
CA VAL A 178 -11.30 -2.20 -10.24
C VAL A 178 -11.64 -1.11 -11.27
N ALA A 179 -11.16 0.08 -10.97
CA ALA A 179 -11.35 1.23 -11.85
C ALA A 179 -10.16 1.38 -12.81
#